data_42c3eaadba986845331f8594c102dd85
#
_entry.id   42c3eaadba986845331f8594c102dd85
#
_cell.length_a   1.000
_cell.length_b   1.000
_cell.length_c   1.000
_cell.angle_alpha   90.00
_cell.angle_beta   90.00
_cell.angle_gamma   90.00
#
_symmetry.space_group_name_H-M   'P 1'
#
loop_
_entity.id
_entity.type
_entity.pdbx_description
1 polymer ?
#
loop_
_entity_poly.entity_id
_entity_poly.type
_entity_poly.pdbx_seq_one_letter_code
_entity_poly.pdbx_strand_id
1 'polypeptide(L)'
;PLPALVRHTLTACGLVALFASYGDLSGRRAAVSLLAVMLAIKMVECYRTRDARLVVSFSLFLCATQFLFAQGIVMPVYGVVTTLLALVALAHLQRAEAWSHAQSGPPPIKASLLSELGFSARLLALAIPAGLAFFVLFPRLASPLWGIPETTLDSKSGLSDTMSPGSIQNLFMDDSPAFRVQFDGAIPSQDLLYWRGPVLWAFDGQTWRGNFYGRNVGAPLVPDAGEQGWRYTVQLEPNERSWLFALDYPVSAPPDARRTLDFQVIRKDPVLQLTEYSLRSNPRFVDGAKLSLPLRSEALALPDSSNPRTRKMVQQWRAETPDDMAFIQRVLSHFNQQEFHYSLESPLLGRHSVDEFLF
;
A
#
# COMPACT_ATOMS: atom_id res chain seq x y z
N PRO A 1 -43.09 6.53 -9.93
CA PRO A 1 -41.96 7.21 -9.28
C PRO A 1 -41.99 6.95 -7.76
N LEU A 2 -40.84 6.60 -7.23
CA LEU A 2 -40.72 6.41 -5.79
C LEU A 2 -41.02 7.74 -5.08
N PRO A 3 -41.76 7.70 -3.95
CA PRO A 3 -41.98 8.89 -3.12
C PRO A 3 -40.64 9.53 -2.73
N ALA A 4 -40.60 10.88 -2.66
CA ALA A 4 -39.39 11.60 -2.32
C ALA A 4 -38.79 11.14 -0.97
N LEU A 5 -39.64 10.82 -0.01
CA LEU A 5 -39.22 10.31 1.29
C LEU A 5 -38.43 8.99 1.19
N VAL A 6 -38.92 8.01 0.43
CA VAL A 6 -38.25 6.71 0.23
C VAL A 6 -36.87 6.89 -0.44
N ARG A 7 -36.78 7.82 -1.38
CA ARG A 7 -35.54 8.15 -2.07
C ARG A 7 -34.50 8.73 -1.13
N HIS A 8 -34.88 9.71 -0.30
CA HIS A 8 -33.96 10.31 0.66
C HIS A 8 -33.57 9.33 1.77
N THR A 9 -34.47 8.46 2.19
CA THR A 9 -34.13 7.40 3.18
C THR A 9 -33.15 6.39 2.60
N LEU A 10 -33.33 5.93 1.36
CA LEU A 10 -32.37 5.03 0.69
C LEU A 10 -30.99 5.65 0.55
N THR A 11 -30.93 6.95 0.19
CA THR A 11 -29.66 7.67 0.07
C THR A 11 -28.97 7.81 1.44
N ALA A 12 -29.73 8.18 2.47
CA ALA A 12 -29.23 8.30 3.83
C ALA A 12 -28.74 6.95 4.39
N CYS A 13 -29.52 5.88 4.21
CA CYS A 13 -29.12 4.52 4.60
C CYS A 13 -27.84 4.07 3.88
N GLY A 14 -27.72 4.35 2.57
CA GLY A 14 -26.51 4.05 1.81
C GLY A 14 -25.28 4.78 2.33
N LEU A 15 -25.40 6.07 2.64
CA LEU A 15 -24.33 6.87 3.22
C LEU A 15 -23.92 6.38 4.62
N VAL A 16 -24.90 6.08 5.47
CA VAL A 16 -24.65 5.54 6.82
C VAL A 16 -23.96 4.17 6.75
N ALA A 17 -24.42 3.29 5.86
CA ALA A 17 -23.80 1.99 5.66
C ALA A 17 -22.33 2.11 5.17
N LEU A 18 -22.05 3.05 4.27
CA LEU A 18 -20.68 3.32 3.82
C LEU A 18 -19.81 3.86 4.96
N PHE A 19 -20.33 4.81 5.73
CA PHE A 19 -19.60 5.37 6.85
C PHE A 19 -19.32 4.30 7.93
N ALA A 20 -20.31 3.47 8.25
CA ALA A 20 -20.15 2.35 9.19
C ALA A 20 -19.14 1.30 8.71
N SER A 21 -19.04 1.10 7.38
CA SER A 21 -18.14 0.08 6.79
C SER A 21 -16.69 0.56 6.66
N TYR A 22 -16.48 1.85 6.41
CA TYR A 22 -15.15 2.39 6.11
C TYR A 22 -14.60 3.33 7.19
N GLY A 23 -15.43 3.81 8.10
CA GLY A 23 -15.05 4.77 9.16
C GLY A 23 -14.69 6.16 8.65
N ASP A 24 -14.20 6.28 7.41
CA ASP A 24 -13.86 7.51 6.71
C ASP A 24 -14.26 7.40 5.22
N LEU A 25 -14.73 8.50 4.65
CA LEU A 25 -15.16 8.58 3.25
C LEU A 25 -14.07 9.11 2.31
N SER A 26 -12.89 9.41 2.82
CA SER A 26 -11.80 10.01 2.04
C SER A 26 -10.95 9.00 1.23
N GLY A 27 -11.14 7.69 1.40
CA GLY A 27 -10.37 6.65 0.74
C GLY A 27 -10.88 6.28 -0.68
N ARG A 28 -10.00 5.76 -1.55
CA ARG A 28 -10.34 5.27 -2.91
C ARG A 28 -11.51 4.28 -2.90
N ARG A 29 -11.52 3.34 -1.96
CA ARG A 29 -12.57 2.32 -1.82
C ARG A 29 -13.90 2.97 -1.45
N ALA A 30 -13.91 3.86 -0.48
CA ALA A 30 -15.11 4.57 -0.04
C ALA A 30 -15.71 5.43 -1.17
N ALA A 31 -14.87 6.16 -1.91
CA ALA A 31 -15.30 6.99 -3.04
C ALA A 31 -15.94 6.16 -4.17
N VAL A 32 -15.35 5.02 -4.55
CA VAL A 32 -15.91 4.15 -5.58
C VAL A 32 -17.17 3.45 -5.11
N SER A 33 -17.24 3.03 -3.85
CA SER A 33 -18.45 2.47 -3.26
C SER A 33 -19.59 3.48 -3.19
N LEU A 34 -19.27 4.73 -2.86
CA LEU A 34 -20.24 5.83 -2.89
C LEU A 34 -20.80 6.04 -4.31
N LEU A 35 -19.93 6.08 -5.33
CA LEU A 35 -20.35 6.18 -6.72
C LEU A 35 -21.25 5.01 -7.14
N ALA A 36 -20.91 3.78 -6.74
CA ALA A 36 -21.72 2.60 -7.01
C ALA A 36 -23.12 2.67 -6.35
N VAL A 37 -23.18 3.10 -5.08
CA VAL A 37 -24.45 3.31 -4.37
C VAL A 37 -25.29 4.40 -5.04
N MET A 38 -24.68 5.53 -5.41
CA MET A 38 -25.37 6.61 -6.12
C MET A 38 -25.91 6.15 -7.47
N LEU A 39 -25.14 5.35 -8.22
CA LEU A 39 -25.57 4.76 -9.47
C LEU A 39 -26.75 3.81 -9.27
N ALA A 40 -26.70 2.93 -8.27
CA ALA A 40 -27.77 2.00 -7.95
C ALA A 40 -29.08 2.75 -7.61
N ILE A 41 -29.02 3.79 -6.80
CA ILE A 41 -30.17 4.65 -6.47
C ILE A 41 -30.69 5.32 -7.72
N LYS A 42 -29.79 5.84 -8.60
CA LYS A 42 -30.19 6.50 -9.83
C LYS A 42 -30.81 5.55 -10.85
N MET A 43 -30.41 4.28 -10.88
CA MET A 43 -31.07 3.25 -11.70
C MET A 43 -32.53 3.03 -11.29
N VAL A 44 -32.84 3.03 -9.99
CA VAL A 44 -34.21 2.91 -9.48
C VAL A 44 -35.05 4.16 -9.78
N GLU A 45 -34.41 5.32 -9.97
CA GLU A 45 -35.07 6.58 -10.32
C GLU A 45 -35.16 6.86 -11.87
N CYS A 46 -34.75 5.89 -12.69
CA CYS A 46 -34.66 6.06 -14.13
C CYS A 46 -36.04 5.99 -14.78
N TYR A 47 -36.68 7.14 -14.99
CA TYR A 47 -38.01 7.24 -15.64
C TYR A 47 -37.99 8.01 -16.97
N ARG A 48 -37.00 8.85 -17.21
CA ARG A 48 -36.85 9.68 -18.40
C ARG A 48 -35.61 9.28 -19.19
N THR A 49 -35.63 9.50 -20.50
CA THR A 49 -34.46 9.28 -21.37
C THR A 49 -33.20 10.02 -20.90
N ARG A 50 -33.39 11.21 -20.31
CA ARG A 50 -32.31 11.98 -19.68
C ARG A 50 -31.68 11.23 -18.52
N ASP A 51 -32.50 10.60 -17.68
CA ASP A 51 -32.02 9.84 -16.50
C ASP A 51 -31.27 8.61 -16.99
N ALA A 52 -31.77 7.92 -18.03
CA ALA A 52 -31.07 6.76 -18.61
C ALA A 52 -29.68 7.14 -19.19
N ARG A 53 -29.57 8.31 -19.84
CA ARG A 53 -28.25 8.81 -20.29
C ARG A 53 -27.29 9.06 -19.14
N LEU A 54 -27.76 9.65 -18.04
CA LEU A 54 -26.94 9.84 -16.83
C LEU A 54 -26.49 8.51 -16.27
N VAL A 55 -27.38 7.51 -16.17
CA VAL A 55 -27.04 6.17 -15.70
C VAL A 55 -25.93 5.54 -16.54
N VAL A 56 -26.05 5.61 -17.90
CA VAL A 56 -25.01 5.08 -18.78
C VAL A 56 -23.67 5.82 -18.60
N SER A 57 -23.71 7.16 -18.51
CA SER A 57 -22.49 7.96 -18.31
C SER A 57 -21.81 7.64 -16.97
N PHE A 58 -22.56 7.52 -15.89
CA PHE A 58 -22.02 7.13 -14.59
C PHE A 58 -21.51 5.68 -14.58
N SER A 59 -22.15 4.76 -15.34
CA SER A 59 -21.65 3.38 -15.49
C SER A 59 -20.29 3.34 -16.18
N LEU A 60 -20.07 4.17 -17.22
CA LEU A 60 -18.76 4.32 -17.87
C LEU A 60 -17.71 4.87 -16.88
N PHE A 61 -18.08 5.86 -16.08
CA PHE A 61 -17.19 6.41 -15.08
C PHE A 61 -16.85 5.37 -14.02
N LEU A 62 -17.84 4.60 -13.55
CA LEU A 62 -17.61 3.50 -12.60
C LEU A 62 -16.70 2.41 -13.21
N CYS A 63 -16.89 2.08 -14.49
CA CYS A 63 -15.99 1.16 -15.21
C CYS A 63 -14.55 1.68 -15.25
N ALA A 64 -14.35 2.97 -15.50
CA ALA A 64 -13.03 3.59 -15.48
C ALA A 64 -12.36 3.51 -14.10
N THR A 65 -13.13 3.58 -13.00
CA THR A 65 -12.57 3.46 -11.66
C THR A 65 -12.01 2.07 -11.34
N GLN A 66 -12.40 1.02 -12.08
CA GLN A 66 -11.85 -0.33 -11.89
C GLN A 66 -10.33 -0.39 -12.17
N PHE A 67 -9.83 0.45 -13.07
CA PHE A 67 -8.40 0.57 -13.36
C PHE A 67 -7.57 1.10 -12.16
N LEU A 68 -8.22 1.67 -11.15
CA LEU A 68 -7.57 2.07 -9.89
C LEU A 68 -7.25 0.87 -8.97
N PHE A 69 -7.91 -0.27 -9.19
CA PHE A 69 -7.80 -1.45 -8.32
C PHE A 69 -7.10 -2.63 -9.00
N ALA A 70 -7.23 -2.77 -10.31
CA ALA A 70 -6.64 -3.88 -11.05
C ALA A 70 -6.08 -3.42 -12.39
N GLN A 71 -4.86 -3.86 -12.72
CA GLN A 71 -4.12 -3.49 -13.92
C GLN A 71 -3.85 -4.69 -14.84
N GLY A 72 -4.52 -5.83 -14.59
CA GLY A 72 -4.37 -7.04 -15.39
C GLY A 72 -4.92 -6.89 -16.81
N ILE A 73 -4.47 -7.75 -17.74
CA ILE A 73 -4.86 -7.76 -19.17
C ILE A 73 -6.38 -7.93 -19.37
N VAL A 74 -7.08 -8.52 -18.42
CA VAL A 74 -8.54 -8.71 -18.47
C VAL A 74 -9.30 -7.38 -18.33
N MET A 75 -8.75 -6.39 -17.61
CA MET A 75 -9.42 -5.11 -17.37
C MET A 75 -9.63 -4.27 -18.63
N PRO A 76 -8.66 -4.07 -19.52
CA PRO A 76 -8.87 -3.42 -20.79
C PRO A 76 -9.95 -4.09 -21.66
N VAL A 77 -10.00 -5.42 -21.70
CA VAL A 77 -11.02 -6.16 -22.43
C VAL A 77 -12.41 -5.87 -21.85
N TYR A 78 -12.55 -5.93 -20.53
CA TYR A 78 -13.77 -5.57 -19.84
C TYR A 78 -14.19 -4.13 -20.13
N GLY A 79 -13.24 -3.19 -20.11
CA GLY A 79 -13.44 -1.78 -20.42
C GLY A 79 -13.95 -1.56 -21.85
N VAL A 80 -13.37 -2.25 -22.84
CA VAL A 80 -13.80 -2.20 -24.26
C VAL A 80 -15.24 -2.71 -24.40
N VAL A 81 -15.56 -3.88 -23.83
CA VAL A 81 -16.89 -4.46 -23.88
C VAL A 81 -17.93 -3.54 -23.23
N THR A 82 -17.65 -3.02 -22.05
CA THR A 82 -18.55 -2.10 -21.33
C THR A 82 -18.77 -0.82 -22.11
N THR A 83 -17.71 -0.26 -22.72
CA THR A 83 -17.81 0.95 -23.53
C THR A 83 -18.65 0.70 -24.79
N LEU A 84 -18.47 -0.43 -25.48
CA LEU A 84 -19.30 -0.82 -26.60
C LEU A 84 -20.80 -0.91 -26.25
N LEU A 85 -21.10 -1.60 -25.14
CA LEU A 85 -22.48 -1.72 -24.67
C LEU A 85 -23.09 -0.36 -24.30
N ALA A 86 -22.30 0.50 -23.65
CA ALA A 86 -22.73 1.85 -23.31
C ALA A 86 -23.00 2.70 -24.54
N LEU A 87 -22.18 2.62 -25.61
CA LEU A 87 -22.39 3.32 -26.87
C LEU A 87 -23.64 2.82 -27.58
N VAL A 88 -23.88 1.51 -27.60
CA VAL A 88 -25.12 0.94 -28.16
C VAL A 88 -26.33 1.45 -27.38
N ALA A 89 -26.28 1.43 -26.05
CA ALA A 89 -27.37 1.94 -25.22
C ALA A 89 -27.64 3.45 -25.47
N LEU A 90 -26.59 4.27 -25.59
CA LEU A 90 -26.73 5.69 -25.91
C LEU A 90 -27.33 5.90 -27.29
N ALA A 91 -26.94 5.12 -28.30
CA ALA A 91 -27.50 5.19 -29.64
C ALA A 91 -29.01 4.87 -29.65
N HIS A 92 -29.42 3.84 -28.89
CA HIS A 92 -30.84 3.52 -28.72
C HIS A 92 -31.62 4.65 -28.03
N LEU A 93 -31.07 5.21 -26.96
CA LEU A 93 -31.70 6.32 -26.24
C LEU A 93 -31.86 7.57 -27.11
N GLN A 94 -30.87 7.90 -27.94
CA GLN A 94 -30.93 9.02 -28.87
C GLN A 94 -32.04 8.83 -29.95
N ARG A 95 -32.15 7.60 -30.48
CA ARG A 95 -33.20 7.28 -31.45
C ARG A 95 -34.60 7.36 -30.85
N ALA A 96 -34.75 6.79 -29.62
CA ALA A 96 -36.02 6.85 -28.92
C ALA A 96 -36.47 8.30 -28.65
N GLU A 97 -35.53 9.19 -28.34
CA GLU A 97 -35.80 10.61 -28.12
C GLU A 97 -36.11 11.35 -29.40
N ALA A 98 -35.34 11.12 -30.47
CA ALA A 98 -35.60 11.69 -31.79
C ALA A 98 -36.99 11.30 -32.29
N TRP A 99 -37.41 10.04 -32.06
CA TRP A 99 -38.75 9.60 -32.46
C TRP A 99 -39.86 10.24 -31.61
N SER A 100 -39.64 10.43 -30.33
CA SER A 100 -40.61 11.09 -29.44
C SER A 100 -40.87 12.56 -29.83
N HIS A 101 -39.92 13.20 -30.51
CA HIS A 101 -40.03 14.58 -30.99
C HIS A 101 -40.56 14.67 -32.43
N ALA A 102 -40.43 13.61 -33.22
CA ALA A 102 -40.95 13.53 -34.59
C ALA A 102 -42.45 13.13 -34.56
N GLN A 103 -43.34 14.07 -34.27
CA GLN A 103 -44.79 13.86 -34.07
C GLN A 103 -45.56 13.23 -35.22
N SER A 104 -44.99 12.93 -36.38
CA SER A 104 -45.69 12.42 -37.57
C SER A 104 -44.74 11.76 -38.57
N GLY A 105 -44.13 10.62 -38.22
CA GLY A 105 -43.25 9.87 -39.13
C GLY A 105 -43.45 8.35 -39.03
N PRO A 106 -43.08 7.57 -40.05
CA PRO A 106 -43.09 6.12 -39.96
C PRO A 106 -42.17 5.67 -38.81
N PRO A 107 -42.49 4.55 -38.11
CA PRO A 107 -41.67 4.05 -37.03
C PRO A 107 -40.22 3.85 -37.51
N PRO A 108 -39.21 4.19 -36.67
CA PRO A 108 -37.82 4.05 -37.09
C PRO A 108 -37.55 2.60 -37.49
N ILE A 109 -36.94 2.43 -38.66
CA ILE A 109 -36.48 1.11 -39.11
C ILE A 109 -35.70 0.46 -37.96
N LYS A 110 -36.14 -0.70 -37.51
CA LYS A 110 -35.43 -1.46 -36.47
C LYS A 110 -34.00 -1.71 -36.98
N ALA A 111 -33.06 -0.91 -36.55
CA ALA A 111 -31.66 -1.15 -36.87
C ALA A 111 -31.26 -2.51 -36.29
N SER A 112 -30.63 -3.33 -37.11
CA SER A 112 -30.08 -4.61 -36.63
C SER A 112 -29.06 -4.36 -35.51
N LEU A 113 -29.09 -5.13 -34.45
CA LEU A 113 -28.08 -5.10 -33.39
C LEU A 113 -26.66 -5.12 -33.94
N LEU A 114 -26.43 -5.87 -35.03
CA LEU A 114 -25.14 -5.95 -35.72
C LEU A 114 -24.74 -4.60 -36.33
N SER A 115 -25.69 -3.84 -36.91
CA SER A 115 -25.40 -2.51 -37.47
C SER A 115 -25.04 -1.50 -36.35
N GLU A 116 -25.67 -1.60 -35.21
CA GLU A 116 -25.40 -0.72 -34.07
C GLU A 116 -24.06 -1.05 -33.40
N LEU A 117 -23.76 -2.32 -33.23
CA LEU A 117 -22.46 -2.77 -32.79
C LEU A 117 -21.34 -2.34 -33.74
N GLY A 118 -21.60 -2.47 -35.09
CA GLY A 118 -20.66 -2.01 -36.11
C GLY A 118 -20.40 -0.50 -36.06
N PHE A 119 -21.44 0.29 -35.86
CA PHE A 119 -21.33 1.74 -35.70
C PHE A 119 -20.56 2.10 -34.43
N SER A 120 -20.91 1.50 -33.28
CA SER A 120 -20.26 1.74 -32.02
C SER A 120 -18.80 1.29 -32.02
N ALA A 121 -18.49 0.15 -32.66
CA ALA A 121 -17.11 -0.33 -32.84
C ALA A 121 -16.29 0.64 -33.73
N ARG A 122 -16.90 1.23 -34.74
CA ARG A 122 -16.25 2.25 -35.61
C ARG A 122 -15.94 3.52 -34.84
N LEU A 123 -16.85 3.98 -33.98
CA LEU A 123 -16.61 5.13 -33.11
C LEU A 123 -15.47 4.85 -32.13
N LEU A 124 -15.44 3.65 -31.52
CA LEU A 124 -14.40 3.26 -30.62
C LEU A 124 -13.04 3.15 -31.32
N ALA A 125 -13.01 2.57 -32.53
CA ALA A 125 -11.80 2.50 -33.36
C ALA A 125 -11.29 3.89 -33.76
N LEU A 126 -12.17 4.85 -34.01
CA LEU A 126 -11.79 6.23 -34.29
C LEU A 126 -11.24 6.96 -33.07
N ALA A 127 -11.64 6.56 -31.86
CA ALA A 127 -11.11 7.11 -30.61
C ALA A 127 -9.69 6.61 -30.28
N ILE A 128 -9.24 5.46 -30.85
CA ILE A 128 -7.90 4.88 -30.56
C ILE A 128 -6.75 5.84 -30.92
N PRO A 129 -6.71 6.49 -32.12
CA PRO A 129 -5.63 7.43 -32.44
C PRO A 129 -5.56 8.61 -31.47
N ALA A 130 -6.73 9.16 -31.09
CA ALA A 130 -6.80 10.23 -30.11
C ALA A 130 -6.29 9.74 -28.72
N GLY A 131 -6.73 8.57 -28.28
CA GLY A 131 -6.27 7.96 -27.06
C GLY A 131 -4.76 7.71 -27.06
N LEU A 132 -4.20 7.25 -28.18
CA LEU A 132 -2.75 7.03 -28.33
C LEU A 132 -2.00 8.38 -28.29
N ALA A 133 -2.53 9.40 -28.94
CA ALA A 133 -1.95 10.75 -28.88
C ALA A 133 -1.93 11.29 -27.44
N PHE A 134 -3.03 11.17 -26.70
CA PHE A 134 -3.06 11.52 -25.28
C PHE A 134 -2.08 10.71 -24.46
N PHE A 135 -1.97 9.41 -24.71
CA PHE A 135 -1.04 8.55 -24.00
C PHE A 135 0.43 8.95 -24.20
N VAL A 136 0.80 9.41 -25.39
CA VAL A 136 2.16 9.87 -25.73
C VAL A 136 2.42 11.29 -25.23
N LEU A 137 1.44 12.19 -25.42
CA LEU A 137 1.59 13.61 -25.11
C LEU A 137 1.40 13.94 -23.63
N PHE A 138 0.65 13.12 -22.89
CA PHE A 138 0.42 13.38 -21.47
C PHE A 138 1.68 13.03 -20.66
N PRO A 139 2.26 13.99 -19.93
CA PRO A 139 3.44 13.73 -19.10
C PRO A 139 3.10 12.69 -18.04
N ARG A 140 3.88 11.61 -17.98
CA ARG A 140 3.78 10.63 -16.90
C ARG A 140 4.44 11.23 -15.67
N LEU A 141 3.63 11.80 -14.79
CA LEU A 141 4.10 12.26 -13.49
C LEU A 141 4.50 11.05 -12.66
N ALA A 142 5.73 11.07 -12.16
CA ALA A 142 6.25 10.00 -11.31
C ALA A 142 5.54 9.92 -9.94
N SER A 143 4.84 11.00 -9.55
CA SER A 143 4.04 11.05 -8.32
C SER A 143 2.65 11.62 -8.61
N PRO A 144 1.61 11.20 -7.90
CA PRO A 144 0.28 11.79 -7.99
C PRO A 144 0.32 13.27 -7.59
N LEU A 145 -0.45 14.12 -8.30
CA LEU A 145 -0.54 15.56 -8.02
C LEU A 145 -1.18 15.88 -6.66
N TRP A 146 -1.87 14.93 -6.08
CA TRP A 146 -2.45 14.99 -4.73
C TRP A 146 -1.86 13.87 -3.89
N GLY A 147 -1.45 14.20 -2.68
CA GLY A 147 -0.94 13.22 -1.72
C GLY A 147 -1.97 12.13 -1.45
N ILE A 148 -1.56 10.87 -1.52
CA ILE A 148 -2.39 9.75 -1.07
C ILE A 148 -2.38 9.82 0.47
N PRO A 149 -3.54 9.79 1.15
CA PRO A 149 -3.57 9.72 2.60
C PRO A 149 -2.75 8.51 3.08
N GLU A 150 -1.83 8.72 4.00
CA GLU A 150 -0.92 7.66 4.50
C GLU A 150 -1.65 6.47 5.12
N THR A 151 -2.87 6.69 5.61
CA THR A 151 -3.71 5.67 6.28
C THR A 151 -4.12 4.49 5.39
N THR A 152 -4.02 4.59 4.06
CA THR A 152 -4.38 3.47 3.16
C THR A 152 -3.21 2.53 2.85
N LEU A 153 -1.99 2.89 3.24
CA LEU A 153 -0.78 2.11 2.97
C LEU A 153 -0.45 1.10 4.08
N ASP A 154 -0.94 1.32 5.29
CA ASP A 154 -0.60 0.49 6.46
C ASP A 154 -1.27 -0.90 6.48
N SER A 155 -2.23 -1.16 5.59
CA SER A 155 -2.94 -2.46 5.53
C SER A 155 -2.40 -3.44 4.49
N LYS A 156 -1.41 -3.06 3.67
CA LYS A 156 -0.65 -4.02 2.85
C LYS A 156 0.53 -4.56 3.66
N SER A 157 0.77 -5.87 3.56
CA SER A 157 2.00 -6.47 4.06
C SER A 157 3.18 -5.70 3.44
N GLY A 158 3.94 -5.02 4.26
CA GLY A 158 5.04 -4.19 3.81
C GLY A 158 5.72 -3.52 4.99
N LEU A 159 6.89 -2.97 4.75
CA LEU A 159 7.63 -2.25 5.76
C LEU A 159 6.97 -0.89 6.05
N SER A 160 6.76 -0.60 7.32
CA SER A 160 6.23 0.67 7.82
C SER A 160 7.29 1.45 8.57
N ASP A 161 7.15 2.77 8.66
CA ASP A 161 7.95 3.65 9.54
C ASP A 161 7.67 3.42 11.01
N THR A 162 6.61 2.68 11.30
CA THR A 162 6.17 2.33 12.64
C THR A 162 5.84 0.84 12.69
N MET A 163 5.98 0.24 13.86
CA MET A 163 5.59 -1.16 14.11
C MET A 163 4.78 -1.23 15.39
N SER A 164 3.55 -1.68 15.29
CA SER A 164 2.64 -1.88 16.43
C SER A 164 2.16 -3.33 16.45
N PRO A 165 2.88 -4.23 17.12
CA PRO A 165 2.48 -5.63 17.21
C PRO A 165 1.07 -5.78 17.75
N GLY A 166 0.26 -6.63 17.12
CA GLY A 166 -1.13 -6.87 17.53
C GLY A 166 -2.12 -5.73 17.22
N SER A 167 -1.74 -4.72 16.44
CA SER A 167 -2.64 -3.64 16.03
C SER A 167 -3.44 -3.97 14.77
N ILE A 168 -3.02 -4.95 13.98
CA ILE A 168 -3.64 -5.34 12.71
C ILE A 168 -4.02 -6.82 12.79
N GLN A 169 -5.31 -7.12 12.66
CA GLN A 169 -5.84 -8.47 12.76
C GLN A 169 -5.67 -9.28 11.47
N ASN A 170 -5.65 -8.62 10.32
CA ASN A 170 -5.49 -9.26 9.01
C ASN A 170 -4.50 -8.46 8.17
N LEU A 171 -3.28 -8.94 8.05
CA LEU A 171 -2.36 -8.47 7.02
C LEU A 171 -2.76 -9.11 5.69
N PHE A 172 -3.11 -8.31 4.69
CA PHE A 172 -3.25 -8.81 3.32
C PHE A 172 -1.87 -9.27 2.84
N MET A 173 -1.71 -10.58 2.68
CA MET A 173 -0.49 -11.15 2.12
C MET A 173 -0.35 -10.73 0.66
N ASP A 174 0.78 -10.13 0.34
CA ASP A 174 1.22 -9.89 -1.03
C ASP A 174 2.42 -10.82 -1.26
N ASP A 175 2.22 -11.87 -2.03
CA ASP A 175 3.27 -12.85 -2.36
C ASP A 175 4.20 -12.36 -3.49
N SER A 176 4.04 -11.12 -3.94
CA SER A 176 4.92 -10.54 -4.95
C SER A 176 6.34 -10.33 -4.38
N PRO A 177 7.38 -10.51 -5.20
CA PRO A 177 8.74 -10.23 -4.77
C PRO A 177 8.89 -8.77 -4.34
N ALA A 178 9.39 -8.52 -3.13
CA ALA A 178 9.66 -7.16 -2.66
C ALA A 178 10.89 -6.55 -3.37
N PHE A 179 11.92 -7.36 -3.59
CA PHE A 179 13.13 -6.99 -4.34
C PHE A 179 13.88 -8.24 -4.82
N ARG A 180 14.75 -8.05 -5.80
CA ARG A 180 15.67 -9.08 -6.33
C ARG A 180 17.09 -8.61 -6.17
N VAL A 181 18.01 -9.54 -5.94
CA VAL A 181 19.43 -9.22 -5.75
C VAL A 181 20.29 -10.10 -6.63
N GLN A 182 21.24 -9.45 -7.28
CA GLN A 182 22.31 -10.12 -8.03
C GLN A 182 23.66 -9.80 -7.38
N PHE A 183 24.38 -10.81 -6.95
CA PHE A 183 25.73 -10.68 -6.41
C PHE A 183 26.77 -10.75 -7.50
N ASP A 184 27.83 -9.93 -7.38
CA ASP A 184 28.99 -9.94 -8.29
C ASP A 184 30.00 -11.02 -7.90
N GLY A 185 29.56 -12.15 -7.38
CA GLY A 185 30.41 -13.24 -6.91
C GLY A 185 29.61 -14.33 -6.23
N ALA A 186 30.22 -15.04 -5.30
CA ALA A 186 29.53 -16.06 -4.53
C ALA A 186 28.39 -15.44 -3.68
N ILE A 187 27.23 -16.07 -3.72
CA ILE A 187 26.10 -15.69 -2.88
C ILE A 187 26.45 -16.03 -1.42
N PRO A 188 26.34 -15.07 -0.47
CA PRO A 188 26.52 -15.35 0.95
C PRO A 188 25.56 -16.44 1.45
N SER A 189 25.94 -17.13 2.53
CA SER A 189 25.03 -18.06 3.19
C SER A 189 23.83 -17.34 3.78
N GLN A 190 22.71 -18.04 3.91
CA GLN A 190 21.43 -17.44 4.30
C GLN A 190 21.46 -16.75 5.66
N ASP A 191 22.25 -17.22 6.60
CA ASP A 191 22.49 -16.63 7.92
C ASP A 191 23.17 -15.25 7.87
N LEU A 192 23.86 -14.93 6.78
CA LEU A 192 24.52 -13.65 6.53
C LEU A 192 23.65 -12.68 5.69
N LEU A 193 22.49 -13.11 5.21
CA LEU A 193 21.59 -12.29 4.38
C LEU A 193 20.66 -11.41 5.23
N TYR A 194 21.22 -10.57 6.07
CA TYR A 194 20.46 -9.59 6.84
C TYR A 194 20.25 -8.30 6.04
N TRP A 195 19.04 -8.10 5.52
CA TRP A 195 18.67 -6.91 4.75
C TRP A 195 18.14 -5.82 5.66
N ARG A 196 18.93 -4.76 5.79
CA ARG A 196 18.56 -3.62 6.62
C ARG A 196 17.53 -2.75 5.92
N GLY A 197 16.36 -2.66 6.52
CA GLY A 197 15.29 -1.73 6.17
C GLY A 197 15.17 -0.63 7.21
N PRO A 198 13.94 -0.24 7.61
CA PRO A 198 13.73 0.75 8.66
C PRO A 198 14.24 0.26 10.02
N VAL A 199 14.90 1.15 10.76
CA VAL A 199 15.36 0.91 12.12
C VAL A 199 14.50 1.73 13.08
N LEU A 200 13.95 1.05 14.10
CA LEU A 200 13.02 1.63 15.07
C LEU A 200 13.73 1.78 16.41
N TRP A 201 13.67 2.97 17.00
CA TRP A 201 14.39 3.31 18.23
C TRP A 201 13.47 3.58 19.41
N ALA A 202 12.39 4.31 19.18
CA ALA A 202 11.52 4.78 20.23
C ALA A 202 10.30 3.87 20.39
N PHE A 203 10.01 3.48 21.62
CA PHE A 203 8.85 2.66 21.99
C PHE A 203 7.94 3.41 22.96
N ASP A 204 6.67 3.62 22.61
CA ASP A 204 5.70 4.31 23.45
C ASP A 204 4.84 3.39 24.34
N GLY A 205 5.13 2.10 24.34
CA GLY A 205 4.40 1.05 25.08
C GLY A 205 3.55 0.15 24.19
N GLN A 206 3.25 0.58 22.96
CA GLN A 206 2.51 -0.18 21.95
C GLN A 206 3.17 -0.11 20.57
N THR A 207 3.72 1.06 20.23
CA THR A 207 4.24 1.35 18.89
C THR A 207 5.72 1.66 18.94
N TRP A 208 6.47 1.00 18.08
CA TRP A 208 7.85 1.32 17.76
C TRP A 208 7.92 2.34 16.65
N ARG A 209 8.82 3.32 16.73
CA ARG A 209 9.02 4.39 15.75
C ARG A 209 10.49 4.63 15.45
N GLY A 210 10.76 5.10 14.24
CA GLY A 210 12.10 5.57 13.88
C GLY A 210 12.49 6.84 14.65
N ASN A 211 13.80 7.02 14.87
CA ASN A 211 14.34 8.18 15.55
C ASN A 211 14.69 9.30 14.55
N PHE A 212 14.41 10.55 14.94
CA PHE A 212 14.83 11.73 14.18
C PHE A 212 16.36 11.83 14.03
N TYR A 213 17.12 11.53 15.08
CA TYR A 213 18.59 11.53 15.06
C TYR A 213 19.15 10.47 14.12
N GLY A 214 18.67 9.23 14.21
CA GLY A 214 19.09 8.14 13.34
C GLY A 214 18.94 8.48 11.88
N ARG A 215 17.87 9.18 11.51
CA ARG A 215 17.59 9.57 10.11
C ARG A 215 18.39 10.78 9.63
N ASN A 216 18.73 11.74 10.48
CA ASN A 216 19.31 13.01 10.06
C ASN A 216 20.82 13.13 10.26
N VAL A 217 21.40 12.27 11.08
CA VAL A 217 22.85 12.18 11.27
C VAL A 217 23.43 11.17 10.28
N GLY A 218 24.58 11.53 9.68
CA GLY A 218 25.26 10.64 8.73
C GLY A 218 25.87 9.41 9.41
N ALA A 219 25.97 8.33 8.66
CA ALA A 219 26.57 7.09 9.13
C ALA A 219 28.05 7.26 9.47
N PRO A 220 28.56 6.49 10.43
CA PRO A 220 30.00 6.30 10.60
C PRO A 220 30.65 5.78 9.33
N LEU A 221 31.95 5.99 9.20
CA LEU A 221 32.72 5.46 8.08
C LEU A 221 32.79 3.93 8.21
N VAL A 222 32.26 3.24 7.21
CA VAL A 222 32.44 1.80 7.04
C VAL A 222 33.60 1.58 6.07
N PRO A 223 34.74 1.00 6.50
CA PRO A 223 35.85 0.74 5.59
C PRO A 223 35.45 -0.28 4.53
N ASP A 224 35.96 -0.09 3.31
CA ASP A 224 35.77 -1.06 2.23
C ASP A 224 36.57 -2.32 2.54
N ALA A 225 35.90 -3.46 2.54
CA ALA A 225 36.55 -4.75 2.77
C ALA A 225 37.29 -5.33 1.54
N GLY A 226 37.34 -4.59 0.43
CA GLY A 226 37.98 -5.03 -0.82
C GLY A 226 37.34 -6.28 -1.39
N GLU A 227 38.15 -7.33 -1.67
CA GLU A 227 37.69 -8.62 -2.18
C GLU A 227 36.82 -9.40 -1.19
N GLN A 228 36.92 -9.09 0.10
CA GLN A 228 36.15 -9.75 1.18
C GLN A 228 34.80 -9.07 1.41
N GLY A 229 34.54 -7.95 0.77
CA GLY A 229 33.26 -7.25 0.79
C GLY A 229 32.29 -7.84 -0.23
N TRP A 230 31.01 -7.72 0.05
CA TRP A 230 29.96 -8.11 -0.88
C TRP A 230 29.64 -6.96 -1.83
N ARG A 231 29.61 -7.26 -3.12
CA ARG A 231 29.14 -6.37 -4.18
C ARG A 231 27.86 -6.94 -4.75
N TYR A 232 26.84 -6.13 -4.89
CA TYR A 232 25.55 -6.60 -5.36
C TYR A 232 24.71 -5.47 -5.95
N THR A 233 23.82 -5.85 -6.84
CA THR A 233 22.82 -4.98 -7.45
C THR A 233 21.44 -5.41 -6.97
N VAL A 234 20.63 -4.45 -6.53
CA VAL A 234 19.27 -4.64 -6.05
C VAL A 234 18.30 -4.05 -7.05
N GLN A 235 17.30 -4.82 -7.43
CA GLN A 235 16.10 -4.36 -8.14
C GLN A 235 14.95 -4.32 -7.15
N LEU A 236 14.58 -3.11 -6.71
CA LEU A 236 13.56 -2.86 -5.70
C LEU A 236 12.23 -2.53 -6.39
N GLU A 237 11.20 -3.30 -6.06
CA GLU A 237 9.83 -3.04 -6.51
C GLU A 237 9.27 -1.75 -5.86
N PRO A 238 8.32 -1.06 -6.53
CA PRO A 238 7.69 0.14 -6.00
C PRO A 238 7.02 -0.14 -4.65
N ASN A 239 7.38 0.62 -3.63
CA ASN A 239 6.85 0.44 -2.28
C ASN A 239 6.38 1.75 -1.63
N GLU A 240 6.44 2.86 -2.38
CA GLU A 240 6.01 4.20 -1.95
C GLU A 240 6.77 4.72 -0.69
N ARG A 241 7.91 4.11 -0.36
CA ARG A 241 8.78 4.46 0.77
C ARG A 241 10.12 4.95 0.27
N SER A 242 10.86 5.61 1.14
CA SER A 242 12.17 6.18 0.79
C SER A 242 13.35 5.26 1.12
N TRP A 243 13.12 4.06 1.67
CA TRP A 243 14.22 3.16 2.05
C TRP A 243 14.69 2.33 0.86
N LEU A 244 16.00 2.19 0.81
CA LEU A 244 16.68 1.21 -0.02
C LEU A 244 17.24 0.11 0.89
N PHE A 245 17.00 -1.14 0.54
CA PHE A 245 17.54 -2.26 1.30
C PHE A 245 19.03 -2.41 1.07
N ALA A 246 19.79 -2.54 2.13
CA ALA A 246 21.22 -2.80 2.09
C ALA A 246 21.55 -4.04 2.93
N LEU A 247 22.54 -4.80 2.48
CA LEU A 247 22.99 -5.97 3.21
C LEU A 247 23.91 -5.49 4.35
N ASP A 248 23.46 -5.69 5.57
CA ASP A 248 24.15 -5.37 6.83
C ASP A 248 24.75 -3.96 6.88
N TYR A 249 26.09 -3.79 6.71
CA TYR A 249 26.80 -2.52 6.78
C TYR A 249 27.24 -2.02 5.41
N PRO A 250 26.42 -1.20 4.73
CA PRO A 250 26.78 -0.66 3.43
C PRO A 250 27.94 0.34 3.55
N VAL A 251 28.92 0.22 2.67
CA VAL A 251 30.10 1.09 2.61
C VAL A 251 29.74 2.50 2.11
N SER A 252 28.81 2.57 1.14
CA SER A 252 28.35 3.81 0.51
C SER A 252 26.86 3.77 0.27
N ALA A 253 26.28 4.89 -0.11
CA ALA A 253 24.92 4.99 -0.63
C ALA A 253 24.97 5.37 -2.12
N PRO A 254 23.91 5.10 -2.90
CA PRO A 254 23.71 5.65 -4.24
C PRO A 254 23.72 7.19 -4.24
N PRO A 255 23.96 7.85 -5.39
CA PRO A 255 24.09 9.31 -5.46
C PRO A 255 22.84 10.09 -4.99
N ASP A 256 21.64 9.49 -5.14
CA ASP A 256 20.34 10.06 -4.77
C ASP A 256 19.88 9.64 -3.37
N ALA A 257 20.73 8.92 -2.63
CA ALA A 257 20.46 8.42 -1.30
C ALA A 257 21.59 8.75 -0.32
N ARG A 258 21.32 8.58 0.96
CA ARG A 258 22.31 8.77 2.03
C ARG A 258 22.22 7.62 3.04
N ARG A 259 23.33 7.34 3.69
CA ARG A 259 23.38 6.47 4.86
C ARG A 259 23.07 7.27 6.12
N THR A 260 22.33 6.69 7.01
CA THR A 260 21.99 7.24 8.32
C THR A 260 22.92 6.70 9.42
N LEU A 261 22.84 7.26 10.61
CA LEU A 261 23.64 6.83 11.77
C LEU A 261 23.48 5.32 12.07
N ASP A 262 22.31 4.79 11.85
CA ASP A 262 21.93 3.38 12.04
C ASP A 262 22.04 2.54 10.76
N PHE A 263 22.85 3.01 9.79
CA PHE A 263 23.17 2.35 8.53
C PHE A 263 21.99 2.07 7.59
N GLN A 264 20.83 2.70 7.79
CA GLN A 264 19.78 2.71 6.78
C GLN A 264 20.26 3.48 5.55
N VAL A 265 19.81 3.07 4.37
CA VAL A 265 19.98 3.81 3.13
C VAL A 265 18.65 4.45 2.76
N ILE A 266 18.61 5.78 2.75
CA ILE A 266 17.37 6.55 2.55
C ILE A 266 17.54 7.48 1.35
N ARG A 267 16.62 7.37 0.38
CA ARG A 267 16.48 8.30 -0.74
C ARG A 267 15.78 9.58 -0.32
N LYS A 268 15.99 10.62 -1.13
CA LYS A 268 15.23 11.88 -1.00
C LYS A 268 13.75 11.67 -1.37
N ASP A 269 13.49 10.93 -2.46
CA ASP A 269 12.17 10.69 -3.00
C ASP A 269 11.73 9.24 -2.76
N PRO A 270 10.42 8.99 -2.59
CA PRO A 270 9.88 7.63 -2.47
C PRO A 270 10.15 6.76 -3.71
N VAL A 271 10.21 5.45 -3.50
CA VAL A 271 10.35 4.46 -4.58
C VAL A 271 8.98 4.20 -5.21
N LEU A 272 8.70 4.91 -6.31
CA LEU A 272 7.41 4.86 -7.02
C LEU A 272 7.45 3.99 -8.28
N GLN A 273 8.64 3.56 -8.70
CA GLN A 273 8.86 2.70 -9.86
C GLN A 273 9.98 1.72 -9.57
N LEU A 274 10.07 0.65 -10.37
CA LEU A 274 11.18 -0.31 -10.28
C LEU A 274 12.50 0.45 -10.27
N THR A 275 13.25 0.29 -9.19
CA THR A 275 14.48 1.05 -8.95
C THR A 275 15.65 0.08 -8.84
N GLU A 276 16.67 0.29 -9.66
CA GLU A 276 17.91 -0.48 -9.62
C GLU A 276 19.03 0.36 -9.02
N TYR A 277 19.79 -0.23 -8.12
CA TYR A 277 20.96 0.39 -7.49
C TYR A 277 21.98 -0.67 -7.08
N SER A 278 23.26 -0.29 -7.10
CA SER A 278 24.36 -1.17 -6.68
C SER A 278 24.98 -0.68 -5.38
N LEU A 279 25.32 -1.61 -4.52
CA LEU A 279 25.93 -1.37 -3.22
C LEU A 279 27.13 -2.28 -2.97
N ARG A 280 27.93 -1.86 -2.02
CA ARG A 280 28.97 -2.69 -1.39
C ARG A 280 28.76 -2.70 0.10
N SER A 281 28.90 -3.86 0.73
CA SER A 281 28.80 -4.03 2.18
C SER A 281 30.01 -4.72 2.76
N ASN A 282 30.35 -4.35 4.00
CA ASN A 282 31.45 -4.96 4.72
C ASN A 282 30.90 -5.93 5.79
N PRO A 283 31.00 -7.26 5.58
CA PRO A 283 30.46 -8.25 6.51
C PRO A 283 31.27 -8.38 7.80
N ARG A 284 32.44 -7.78 7.88
CA ARG A 284 33.34 -7.83 9.03
C ARG A 284 33.30 -6.58 9.89
N PHE A 285 32.57 -5.57 9.46
CA PHE A 285 32.43 -4.35 10.25
C PHE A 285 31.57 -4.61 11.48
N VAL A 286 32.01 -4.09 12.61
CA VAL A 286 31.26 -4.15 13.87
C VAL A 286 31.10 -2.73 14.36
N ASP A 287 29.88 -2.36 14.65
CA ASP A 287 29.52 -1.07 15.22
C ASP A 287 28.95 -1.23 16.63
N GLY A 288 28.84 -0.11 17.34
CA GLY A 288 28.16 -0.06 18.64
C GLY A 288 28.99 -0.48 19.85
N ALA A 289 30.30 -0.71 19.69
CA ALA A 289 31.20 -1.00 20.82
C ALA A 289 31.15 0.09 21.91
N LYS A 290 30.85 1.34 21.54
CA LYS A 290 30.62 2.46 22.46
C LYS A 290 29.43 3.28 21.97
N LEU A 291 28.28 3.01 22.55
CA LEU A 291 27.08 3.81 22.26
C LEU A 291 27.15 5.13 23.05
N SER A 292 26.81 6.25 22.38
CA SER A 292 26.75 7.56 23.05
C SER A 292 25.65 7.56 24.12
N LEU A 293 25.82 8.32 25.20
CA LEU A 293 24.83 8.37 26.28
C LEU A 293 23.41 8.72 25.81
N PRO A 294 23.20 9.70 24.90
CA PRO A 294 21.87 10.01 24.40
C PRO A 294 21.22 8.85 23.65
N LEU A 295 21.97 8.18 22.75
CA LEU A 295 21.45 7.02 22.01
C LEU A 295 21.17 5.83 22.92
N ARG A 296 22.02 5.60 23.92
CA ARG A 296 21.79 4.56 24.92
C ARG A 296 20.53 4.84 25.73
N SER A 297 20.34 6.09 26.18
CA SER A 297 19.17 6.49 26.94
C SER A 297 17.88 6.29 26.13
N GLU A 298 17.89 6.65 24.84
CA GLU A 298 16.76 6.48 23.98
C GLU A 298 16.46 5.00 23.69
N ALA A 299 17.49 4.22 23.36
CA ALA A 299 17.33 2.79 23.07
C ALA A 299 16.82 1.98 24.27
N LEU A 300 17.06 2.45 25.50
CA LEU A 300 16.62 1.82 26.74
C LEU A 300 15.36 2.46 27.34
N ALA A 301 14.80 3.49 26.71
CA ALA A 301 13.63 4.18 27.21
C ALA A 301 12.39 3.27 27.12
N LEU A 302 11.71 3.11 28.24
CA LEU A 302 10.47 2.35 28.35
C LEU A 302 9.44 3.18 29.13
N PRO A 303 8.16 3.22 28.70
CA PRO A 303 7.10 3.91 29.42
C PRO A 303 6.87 3.28 30.80
N ASP A 304 6.80 4.08 31.85
CA ASP A 304 6.76 3.59 33.25
C ASP A 304 5.49 2.79 33.58
N SER A 305 4.38 3.04 32.92
CA SER A 305 3.06 2.48 33.26
C SER A 305 2.63 1.28 32.41
N SER A 306 3.52 0.73 31.56
CA SER A 306 3.17 -0.37 30.66
C SER A 306 3.71 -1.73 31.15
N ASN A 307 2.96 -2.81 30.85
CA ASN A 307 3.38 -4.22 30.98
C ASN A 307 3.88 -4.62 32.38
N PRO A 308 3.07 -4.48 33.47
CA PRO A 308 3.50 -4.72 34.85
C PRO A 308 3.90 -6.18 35.12
N ARG A 309 3.26 -7.17 34.48
CA ARG A 309 3.60 -8.60 34.64
C ARG A 309 4.95 -8.90 34.03
N THR A 310 5.20 -8.40 32.83
CA THR A 310 6.50 -8.52 32.15
C THR A 310 7.61 -7.87 32.97
N ARG A 311 7.39 -6.68 33.52
CA ARG A 311 8.37 -6.00 34.37
C ARG A 311 8.73 -6.82 35.60
N LYS A 312 7.74 -7.41 36.26
CA LYS A 312 7.98 -8.29 37.42
C LYS A 312 8.80 -9.52 37.01
N MET A 313 8.47 -10.16 35.89
CA MET A 313 9.22 -11.30 35.36
C MET A 313 10.69 -10.93 35.07
N VAL A 314 10.90 -9.79 34.37
CA VAL A 314 12.23 -9.28 34.05
C VAL A 314 13.05 -8.99 35.32
N GLN A 315 12.45 -8.39 36.34
CA GLN A 315 13.12 -8.14 37.63
C GLN A 315 13.59 -9.44 38.28
N GLN A 316 12.77 -10.48 38.27
CA GLN A 316 13.15 -11.80 38.81
C GLN A 316 14.29 -12.39 37.98
N TRP A 317 14.21 -12.41 36.66
CA TRP A 317 15.23 -12.95 35.79
C TRP A 317 16.57 -12.20 35.93
N ARG A 318 16.54 -10.88 36.08
CA ARG A 318 17.73 -10.05 36.28
C ARG A 318 18.40 -10.31 37.63
N ALA A 319 17.62 -10.58 38.67
CA ALA A 319 18.19 -10.95 39.97
C ALA A 319 18.98 -12.29 39.91
N GLU A 320 18.51 -13.22 39.06
CA GLU A 320 19.15 -14.52 38.86
C GLU A 320 20.28 -14.48 37.81
N THR A 321 20.22 -13.54 36.87
CA THR A 321 21.13 -13.44 35.71
C THR A 321 21.57 -11.98 35.52
N PRO A 322 22.56 -11.50 36.30
CA PRO A 322 23.00 -10.10 36.27
C PRO A 322 23.81 -9.74 35.01
N ASP A 323 24.46 -10.70 34.36
CA ASP A 323 25.20 -10.49 33.11
C ASP A 323 24.26 -10.23 31.93
N ASP A 324 24.56 -9.22 31.12
CA ASP A 324 23.71 -8.80 30.03
C ASP A 324 23.58 -9.84 28.92
N MET A 325 24.68 -10.49 28.54
CA MET A 325 24.68 -11.52 27.51
C MET A 325 23.93 -12.78 27.95
N ALA A 326 24.16 -13.22 29.19
CA ALA A 326 23.45 -14.35 29.78
C ALA A 326 21.93 -14.04 29.89
N PHE A 327 21.56 -12.80 30.23
CA PHE A 327 20.17 -12.37 30.25
C PHE A 327 19.52 -12.41 28.88
N ILE A 328 20.18 -11.90 27.82
CA ILE A 328 19.72 -11.97 26.45
C ILE A 328 19.52 -13.42 26.02
N GLN A 329 20.49 -14.30 26.29
CA GLN A 329 20.36 -15.73 25.98
C GLN A 329 19.18 -16.38 26.70
N ARG A 330 18.93 -16.02 27.95
CA ARG A 330 17.75 -16.50 28.69
C ARG A 330 16.45 -16.10 28.05
N VAL A 331 16.32 -14.83 27.61
CA VAL A 331 15.14 -14.33 26.89
C VAL A 331 14.94 -15.08 25.57
N LEU A 332 15.99 -15.23 24.78
CA LEU A 332 15.92 -15.97 23.50
C LEU A 332 15.56 -17.44 23.72
N SER A 333 16.13 -18.08 24.76
CA SER A 333 15.79 -19.46 25.13
C SER A 333 14.34 -19.60 25.56
N HIS A 334 13.78 -18.62 26.26
CA HIS A 334 12.37 -18.61 26.63
C HIS A 334 11.47 -18.65 25.39
N PHE A 335 11.70 -17.77 24.40
CA PHE A 335 10.93 -17.77 23.15
C PHE A 335 11.13 -19.04 22.31
N ASN A 336 12.32 -19.64 22.35
CA ASN A 336 12.61 -20.85 21.58
C ASN A 336 12.06 -22.14 22.21
N GLN A 337 11.93 -22.18 23.53
CA GLN A 337 11.51 -23.38 24.29
C GLN A 337 10.02 -23.39 24.63
N GLN A 338 9.35 -22.26 24.57
CA GLN A 338 7.91 -22.14 24.80
C GLN A 338 7.13 -22.22 23.47
N GLU A 339 5.83 -22.39 23.55
CA GLU A 339 4.95 -22.54 22.39
C GLU A 339 4.68 -21.21 21.67
N PHE A 340 5.73 -20.42 21.41
CA PHE A 340 5.63 -19.22 20.57
C PHE A 340 5.80 -19.60 19.11
N HIS A 341 4.86 -19.16 18.25
CA HIS A 341 4.94 -19.36 16.82
C HIS A 341 4.57 -18.08 16.07
N TYR A 342 5.14 -17.90 14.91
CA TYR A 342 4.79 -16.78 14.05
C TYR A 342 3.41 -17.00 13.43
N SER A 343 2.53 -16.00 13.53
CA SER A 343 1.21 -16.00 12.91
C SER A 343 0.93 -14.65 12.27
N LEU A 344 0.32 -14.67 11.10
CA LEU A 344 -0.22 -13.46 10.42
C LEU A 344 -1.61 -13.09 10.94
N GLU A 345 -2.28 -14.03 11.61
CA GLU A 345 -3.58 -13.87 12.25
C GLU A 345 -3.40 -13.73 13.77
N SER A 346 -2.73 -12.68 14.19
CA SER A 346 -2.53 -12.41 15.61
C SER A 346 -3.78 -11.75 16.21
N PRO A 347 -4.15 -12.08 17.46
CA PRO A 347 -5.20 -11.37 18.17
C PRO A 347 -4.83 -9.90 18.36
N LEU A 348 -5.83 -9.02 18.41
CA LEU A 348 -5.62 -7.62 18.77
C LEU A 348 -5.13 -7.56 20.22
N LEU A 349 -4.05 -6.81 20.44
CA LEU A 349 -3.47 -6.60 21.75
C LEU A 349 -3.89 -5.22 22.29
N GLY A 350 -4.19 -5.17 23.59
CA GLY A 350 -4.63 -3.97 24.27
C GLY A 350 -3.47 -3.11 24.80
N ARG A 351 -3.74 -2.35 25.88
CA ARG A 351 -2.79 -1.40 26.46
C ARG A 351 -1.50 -2.04 26.98
N HIS A 352 -1.59 -3.27 27.47
CA HIS A 352 -0.46 -4.04 28.00
C HIS A 352 -0.06 -5.14 27.03
N SER A 353 0.24 -4.74 25.80
CA SER A 353 0.43 -5.65 24.66
C SER A 353 1.49 -6.74 24.90
N VAL A 354 2.58 -6.42 25.63
CA VAL A 354 3.61 -7.42 25.95
C VAL A 354 3.15 -8.39 27.02
N ASP A 355 2.40 -7.93 28.02
CA ASP A 355 1.80 -8.82 29.02
C ASP A 355 0.79 -9.78 28.36
N GLU A 356 -0.05 -9.27 27.47
CA GLU A 356 -1.07 -10.04 26.76
C GLU A 356 -0.46 -11.02 25.74
N PHE A 357 0.73 -10.72 25.23
CA PHE A 357 1.48 -11.62 24.36
C PHE A 357 2.20 -12.74 25.12
N LEU A 358 2.74 -12.45 26.31
CA LEU A 358 3.57 -13.39 27.06
C LEU A 358 2.78 -14.31 28.00
N PHE A 359 1.54 -13.92 28.36
CA PHE A 359 0.73 -14.57 29.40
C PHE A 359 -0.71 -14.78 28.99
#